data_387d4237b29dbff3b294f610f2654b72
#
_entry.id   387d4237b29dbff3b294f610f2654b72
#
_cell.length_a   1.000
_cell.length_b   1.000
_cell.length_c   1.000
_cell.angle_alpha   90.00
_cell.angle_beta   90.00
_cell.angle_gamma   90.00
#
_symmetry.space_group_name_H-M   'P 1'
#
loop_
_entity.id
_entity.type
_entity.pdbx_description
1 polymer ?
#
loop_
_entity_poly.entity_id
_entity_poly.type
_entity_poly.pdbx_seq_one_letter_code
_entity_poly.pdbx_strand_id
1 'polypeptide(L)'
;MATICALAVVLAGVAAYGWHVGWFAKSTSNGNTTTPQTSQTSALPRADVPSPKKNEPAAQAQRAVSAMTLEERVGQLVMVPLFAGSDPSSLASTITDEHIGSAILIGNWNTGADTVKTATAQLQGYAPAGNRLIIATDQEGGQVQHLTGTGFDTMPSAVEQGTMSADALRQSAGTWGSQLAAAGINVDLAPVLGTVVGDRASNAPIGALDRDFGLDAAGNAEHGIAVIEGLRDAQVGAAVKHYPGLGAVSGNTDFTTEGILDTTTTLGGAEAGAFDQAITKTDPAMVMMSLATYQSIDPNNPAVFSSTIIDGHIRNALKYTGVVISDSMSAEALSSYDVSQLGVKLVEAGGDMSCIGQTDYVKPIVDGLNERAKSDPAFASKVTAAATRVMALKIKMGLA
;
A
#
# COMPACT_ATOMS: atom_id res chain seq x y z
N MET A 1 42.54 -19.25 29.66
CA MET A 1 42.22 -19.17 31.10
C MET A 1 40.77 -18.81 31.24
N ALA A 2 40.01 -19.74 31.75
CA ALA A 2 38.58 -19.62 31.97
C ALA A 2 38.31 -18.83 33.27
N THR A 3 37.24 -18.05 33.31
CA THR A 3 36.56 -17.81 34.59
C THR A 3 35.08 -17.64 34.34
N ILE A 4 34.33 -18.59 34.85
CA ILE A 4 32.87 -18.70 34.95
C ILE A 4 32.48 -18.09 36.31
N CYS A 5 31.37 -17.37 36.40
CA CYS A 5 30.48 -17.20 37.56
C CYS A 5 29.14 -16.68 37.03
N ALA A 6 28.11 -17.45 36.92
CA ALA A 6 27.21 -18.14 37.86
C ALA A 6 26.18 -17.21 38.57
N LEU A 7 24.95 -17.46 38.17
CA LEU A 7 23.60 -17.42 38.80
C LEU A 7 23.33 -16.52 40.06
N ALA A 8 22.19 -15.85 39.99
CA ALA A 8 21.24 -15.89 41.11
C ALA A 8 19.79 -15.66 40.59
N VAL A 9 18.97 -16.67 40.80
CA VAL A 9 17.50 -16.69 40.72
C VAL A 9 16.95 -16.18 42.05
N VAL A 10 15.91 -15.33 41.99
CA VAL A 10 15.00 -15.13 43.13
C VAL A 10 13.56 -15.21 42.61
N LEU A 11 12.90 -16.29 43.06
CA LEU A 11 11.46 -16.51 43.07
C LEU A 11 10.86 -16.06 44.42
N ALA A 12 9.74 -15.38 44.42
CA ALA A 12 8.65 -15.39 45.39
C ALA A 12 7.70 -14.21 45.02
N GLY A 13 6.39 -14.28 45.06
CA GLY A 13 5.43 -15.23 45.53
C GLY A 13 4.03 -14.59 45.43
N VAL A 14 3.07 -15.45 45.31
CA VAL A 14 1.60 -15.35 45.20
C VAL A 14 0.97 -14.47 46.29
N ALA A 15 -0.13 -13.74 45.93
CA ALA A 15 -1.35 -13.71 46.75
C ALA A 15 -2.56 -13.22 45.92
N ALA A 16 -3.55 -14.12 45.85
CA ALA A 16 -4.90 -13.87 45.38
C ALA A 16 -5.74 -13.14 46.43
N TYR A 17 -6.67 -12.30 46.03
CA TYR A 17 -7.88 -12.00 46.79
C TYR A 17 -9.06 -11.81 45.78
N GLY A 18 -9.97 -12.78 45.82
CA GLY A 18 -11.31 -12.65 45.31
C GLY A 18 -12.26 -12.15 46.40
N TRP A 19 -13.39 -11.57 45.97
CA TRP A 19 -14.72 -11.63 46.66
C TRP A 19 -15.79 -11.05 45.74
N HIS A 20 -16.65 -11.94 45.30
CA HIS A 20 -18.12 -11.99 45.29
C HIS A 20 -18.87 -10.68 45.61
N VAL A 21 -19.86 -10.32 44.79
CA VAL A 21 -21.27 -10.26 45.21
C VAL A 21 -22.19 -10.49 44.00
N GLY A 22 -23.05 -11.52 44.08
CA GLY A 22 -24.14 -11.75 43.17
C GLY A 22 -25.39 -11.00 43.60
N TRP A 23 -26.28 -10.75 42.60
CA TRP A 23 -27.67 -10.44 42.89
C TRP A 23 -28.58 -11.14 41.89
N PHE A 24 -29.31 -12.13 42.40
CA PHE A 24 -30.48 -12.73 41.75
C PHE A 24 -31.72 -11.91 42.03
N ALA A 25 -32.49 -11.57 41.05
CA ALA A 25 -33.89 -11.23 41.23
C ALA A 25 -34.76 -12.16 40.37
N LYS A 26 -35.53 -12.98 41.02
CA LYS A 26 -36.65 -13.75 40.44
C LYS A 26 -37.80 -12.81 40.11
N SER A 27 -38.41 -13.02 38.96
CA SER A 27 -39.78 -12.61 38.73
C SER A 27 -40.58 -13.74 38.08
N THR A 28 -41.73 -13.93 38.59
CA THR A 28 -42.71 -14.99 38.44
C THR A 28 -43.44 -14.96 37.10
N SER A 29 -43.75 -16.17 36.63
CA SER A 29 -44.62 -16.47 35.50
C SER A 29 -46.05 -15.97 35.65
N ASN A 30 -46.63 -15.44 34.54
CA ASN A 30 -48.08 -15.61 34.29
C ASN A 30 -48.26 -15.95 32.81
N GLY A 31 -48.91 -17.07 32.58
CA GLY A 31 -49.22 -17.56 31.24
C GLY A 31 -50.37 -16.79 30.59
N ASN A 32 -50.29 -16.64 29.30
CA ASN A 32 -51.44 -16.49 28.46
C ASN A 32 -51.12 -17.09 27.07
N THR A 33 -51.89 -18.12 26.72
CA THR A 33 -51.93 -18.77 25.43
C THR A 33 -52.47 -17.86 24.36
N THR A 34 -51.69 -17.62 23.30
CA THR A 34 -52.24 -17.14 22.03
C THR A 34 -51.46 -17.77 20.85
N THR A 35 -52.25 -18.20 19.90
CA THR A 35 -52.01 -18.92 18.65
C THR A 35 -50.85 -18.41 17.81
N PRO A 36 -50.14 -19.24 17.01
CA PRO A 36 -49.02 -18.79 16.18
C PRO A 36 -49.52 -18.00 14.97
N GLN A 37 -49.13 -16.72 14.96
CA GLN A 37 -49.27 -15.85 13.80
C GLN A 37 -48.00 -15.99 12.96
N THR A 38 -48.14 -16.43 11.72
CA THR A 38 -47.11 -16.46 10.71
C THR A 38 -46.52 -15.08 10.48
N SER A 39 -45.30 -14.87 10.97
CA SER A 39 -44.53 -13.65 10.68
C SER A 39 -44.04 -13.70 9.23
N GLN A 40 -44.66 -12.92 8.37
CA GLN A 40 -44.07 -12.52 7.10
C GLN A 40 -42.80 -11.67 7.41
N THR A 41 -41.63 -12.23 7.11
CA THR A 41 -40.38 -11.47 7.07
C THR A 41 -40.46 -10.44 5.94
N SER A 42 -40.83 -9.21 6.30
CA SER A 42 -40.64 -8.05 5.40
C SER A 42 -39.14 -7.86 5.16
N ALA A 43 -38.69 -8.20 3.97
CA ALA A 43 -37.35 -7.83 3.52
C ALA A 43 -37.24 -6.30 3.58
N LEU A 44 -36.28 -5.79 4.36
CA LEU A 44 -35.91 -4.40 4.35
C LEU A 44 -35.57 -3.97 2.91
N PRO A 45 -36.01 -2.80 2.45
CA PRO A 45 -35.65 -2.32 1.12
C PRO A 45 -34.12 -2.21 1.06
N ARG A 46 -33.53 -2.86 0.07
CA ARG A 46 -32.13 -2.66 -0.31
C ARG A 46 -32.01 -1.20 -0.65
N ALA A 47 -31.17 -0.45 0.11
CA ALA A 47 -30.84 0.90 -0.26
C ALA A 47 -30.30 0.87 -1.70
N ASP A 48 -30.98 1.55 -2.62
CA ASP A 48 -30.49 1.78 -3.98
C ASP A 48 -29.17 2.55 -3.88
N VAL A 49 -28.06 1.85 -4.08
CA VAL A 49 -26.77 2.51 -4.30
C VAL A 49 -26.90 3.19 -5.67
N PRO A 50 -26.82 4.52 -5.75
CA PRO A 50 -26.95 5.21 -7.02
C PRO A 50 -25.92 4.67 -8.01
N SER A 51 -26.38 4.27 -9.19
CA SER A 51 -25.44 3.91 -10.28
C SER A 51 -24.57 5.13 -10.61
N PRO A 52 -23.24 4.97 -10.77
CA PRO A 52 -22.34 6.08 -11.08
C PRO A 52 -22.80 6.82 -12.32
N LYS A 53 -22.74 8.16 -12.29
CA LYS A 53 -23.06 8.99 -13.47
C LYS A 53 -22.10 8.61 -14.60
N LYS A 54 -22.60 8.63 -15.85
CA LYS A 54 -21.84 8.19 -17.04
C LYS A 54 -20.43 8.79 -17.19
N ASN A 55 -20.18 9.95 -16.62
CA ASN A 55 -18.92 10.70 -16.69
C ASN A 55 -18.04 10.57 -15.44
N GLU A 56 -18.41 9.78 -14.45
CA GLU A 56 -17.55 9.52 -13.30
C GLU A 56 -16.36 8.63 -13.70
N PRO A 57 -15.15 8.86 -13.11
CA PRO A 57 -13.94 8.09 -13.45
C PRO A 57 -14.15 6.58 -13.37
N ALA A 58 -14.87 6.09 -12.36
CA ALA A 58 -15.16 4.66 -12.21
C ALA A 58 -15.98 4.09 -13.38
N ALA A 59 -17.00 4.82 -13.86
CA ALA A 59 -17.81 4.38 -15.00
C ALA A 59 -17.02 4.45 -16.32
N GLN A 60 -16.12 5.43 -16.45
CA GLN A 60 -15.22 5.52 -17.62
C GLN A 60 -14.20 4.37 -17.60
N ALA A 61 -13.59 4.08 -16.45
CA ALA A 61 -12.67 2.98 -16.26
C ALA A 61 -13.30 1.63 -16.59
N GLN A 62 -14.53 1.39 -16.12
CA GLN A 62 -15.25 0.15 -16.43
C GLN A 62 -15.46 -0.04 -17.94
N ARG A 63 -15.78 1.04 -18.67
CA ARG A 63 -15.91 0.97 -20.15
C ARG A 63 -14.57 0.71 -20.81
N ALA A 64 -13.50 1.40 -20.41
CA ALA A 64 -12.16 1.19 -20.95
C ALA A 64 -11.70 -0.26 -20.73
N VAL A 65 -11.81 -0.77 -19.50
CA VAL A 65 -11.40 -2.14 -19.17
C VAL A 65 -12.27 -3.20 -19.87
N SER A 66 -13.56 -2.91 -20.12
CA SER A 66 -14.43 -3.83 -20.86
C SER A 66 -13.99 -3.98 -22.33
N ALA A 67 -13.30 -3.01 -22.90
CA ALA A 67 -12.75 -3.07 -24.25
C ALA A 67 -11.37 -3.74 -24.32
N MET A 68 -10.70 -3.95 -23.19
CA MET A 68 -9.36 -4.58 -23.10
C MET A 68 -9.46 -6.10 -23.21
N THR A 69 -8.46 -6.72 -23.82
CA THR A 69 -8.20 -8.16 -23.71
C THR A 69 -7.83 -8.54 -22.27
N LEU A 70 -7.73 -9.83 -21.97
CA LEU A 70 -7.28 -10.29 -20.66
C LEU A 70 -5.82 -9.87 -20.39
N GLU A 71 -4.97 -10.04 -21.40
CA GLU A 71 -3.56 -9.70 -21.35
C GLU A 71 -3.35 -8.19 -21.11
N GLU A 72 -4.11 -7.33 -21.77
CA GLU A 72 -4.08 -5.89 -21.51
C GLU A 72 -4.52 -5.54 -20.10
N ARG A 73 -5.53 -6.23 -19.54
CA ARG A 73 -5.94 -6.04 -18.13
C ARG A 73 -4.86 -6.47 -17.18
N VAL A 74 -4.20 -7.61 -17.41
CA VAL A 74 -3.10 -8.11 -16.58
C VAL A 74 -1.93 -7.15 -16.60
N GLY A 75 -1.55 -6.61 -17.76
CA GLY A 75 -0.46 -5.64 -17.86
C GLY A 75 -0.70 -4.36 -17.05
N GLN A 76 -1.98 -3.95 -16.84
CA GLN A 76 -2.27 -2.81 -15.95
C GLN A 76 -1.97 -3.09 -14.47
N LEU A 77 -1.85 -4.35 -14.06
CA LEU A 77 -1.61 -4.77 -12.69
C LEU A 77 -0.11 -4.87 -12.34
N VAL A 78 0.77 -4.37 -13.22
CA VAL A 78 2.22 -4.52 -13.06
C VAL A 78 2.92 -3.18 -13.18
N MET A 79 3.80 -2.88 -12.21
CA MET A 79 4.71 -1.74 -12.21
C MET A 79 6.13 -2.24 -12.33
N VAL A 80 6.80 -1.89 -13.45
CA VAL A 80 8.14 -2.38 -13.81
C VAL A 80 9.24 -1.40 -13.39
N PRO A 81 10.43 -1.87 -12.97
CA PRO A 81 11.51 -1.01 -12.56
C PRO A 81 12.34 -0.49 -13.74
N LEU A 82 12.66 0.79 -13.73
CA LEU A 82 13.73 1.39 -14.50
C LEU A 82 14.83 1.87 -13.54
N PHE A 83 15.99 1.24 -13.61
CA PHE A 83 17.12 1.60 -12.74
C PHE A 83 17.86 2.83 -13.25
N ALA A 84 18.36 3.64 -12.31
CA ALA A 84 19.24 4.77 -12.63
C ALA A 84 20.43 4.31 -13.49
N GLY A 85 20.69 5.04 -14.56
CA GLY A 85 21.74 4.71 -15.53
C GLY A 85 21.35 3.67 -16.60
N SER A 86 20.17 3.07 -16.52
CA SER A 86 19.64 2.21 -17.59
C SER A 86 19.02 3.05 -18.70
N ASP A 87 19.15 2.58 -19.95
CA ASP A 87 18.44 3.17 -21.07
C ASP A 87 16.94 2.80 -20.98
N PRO A 88 16.00 3.75 -21.03
CA PRO A 88 14.57 3.46 -21.02
C PRO A 88 14.12 2.52 -22.15
N SER A 89 14.87 2.45 -23.27
CA SER A 89 14.58 1.51 -24.38
C SER A 89 14.69 0.04 -23.96
N SER A 90 15.37 -0.27 -22.88
CA SER A 90 15.43 -1.62 -22.31
C SER A 90 14.06 -2.15 -21.86
N LEU A 91 13.10 -1.25 -21.58
CA LEU A 91 11.73 -1.61 -21.23
C LEU A 91 10.74 -1.53 -22.41
N ALA A 92 11.19 -1.15 -23.61
CA ALA A 92 10.30 -0.94 -24.76
C ALA A 92 9.44 -2.17 -25.06
N SER A 93 10.06 -3.34 -25.27
CA SER A 93 9.33 -4.59 -25.52
C SER A 93 8.48 -5.03 -24.32
N THR A 94 9.01 -4.91 -23.10
CA THR A 94 8.26 -5.25 -21.91
C THR A 94 6.97 -4.43 -21.79
N ILE A 95 7.04 -3.11 -22.06
CA ILE A 95 5.86 -2.24 -22.01
C ILE A 95 4.88 -2.57 -23.13
N THR A 96 5.37 -2.79 -24.36
CA THR A 96 4.50 -3.02 -25.52
C THR A 96 3.90 -4.42 -25.54
N ASP A 97 4.72 -5.44 -25.32
CA ASP A 97 4.33 -6.84 -25.54
C ASP A 97 3.55 -7.41 -24.35
N GLU A 98 3.89 -6.98 -23.11
CA GLU A 98 3.18 -7.38 -21.90
C GLU A 98 2.12 -6.35 -21.46
N HIS A 99 1.88 -5.31 -22.26
CA HIS A 99 0.87 -4.26 -22.03
C HIS A 99 1.00 -3.54 -20.69
N ILE A 100 2.23 -3.35 -20.21
CA ILE A 100 2.52 -2.80 -18.89
C ILE A 100 1.91 -1.41 -18.71
N GLY A 101 1.22 -1.23 -17.58
CA GLY A 101 0.51 0.01 -17.26
C GLY A 101 1.28 1.00 -16.40
N SER A 102 2.41 0.60 -15.80
CA SER A 102 3.11 1.42 -14.81
C SER A 102 4.62 1.14 -14.77
N ALA A 103 5.41 2.17 -14.44
CA ALA A 103 6.85 2.04 -14.22
C ALA A 103 7.27 2.78 -12.95
N ILE A 104 8.34 2.31 -12.29
CA ILE A 104 8.97 2.96 -11.15
C ILE A 104 10.42 3.27 -11.46
N LEU A 105 10.88 4.49 -11.14
CA LEU A 105 12.28 4.87 -11.22
C LEU A 105 12.96 4.52 -9.89
N ILE A 106 13.97 3.63 -9.95
CA ILE A 106 14.69 3.11 -8.78
C ILE A 106 16.16 3.49 -8.86
N GLY A 107 16.80 3.67 -7.70
CA GLY A 107 18.22 3.98 -7.55
C GLY A 107 18.51 5.46 -7.59
N ASN A 108 19.80 5.82 -7.69
CA ASN A 108 20.25 7.21 -7.54
C ASN A 108 20.25 7.97 -8.87
N TRP A 109 19.12 8.58 -9.21
CA TRP A 109 18.96 9.47 -10.36
C TRP A 109 19.49 10.88 -10.03
N ASN A 110 20.82 11.06 -10.03
CA ASN A 110 21.52 12.25 -9.55
C ASN A 110 21.85 13.27 -10.66
N THR A 111 21.29 13.13 -11.84
CA THR A 111 21.58 13.93 -13.02
C THR A 111 20.60 15.09 -13.25
N GLY A 112 19.64 15.28 -12.34
CA GLY A 112 18.68 16.37 -12.37
C GLY A 112 17.42 16.11 -13.17
N ALA A 113 16.46 17.04 -13.06
CA ALA A 113 15.10 16.89 -13.55
C ALA A 113 14.99 16.74 -15.08
N ASP A 114 15.84 17.38 -15.86
CA ASP A 114 15.80 17.29 -17.34
C ASP A 114 16.15 15.88 -17.84
N THR A 115 17.11 15.22 -17.19
CA THR A 115 17.45 13.83 -17.54
C THR A 115 16.31 12.87 -17.17
N VAL A 116 15.73 13.03 -15.98
CA VAL A 116 14.56 12.26 -15.55
C VAL A 116 13.38 12.48 -16.50
N LYS A 117 13.10 13.74 -16.86
CA LYS A 117 12.05 14.10 -17.82
C LYS A 117 12.24 13.43 -19.19
N THR A 118 13.49 13.38 -19.67
CA THR A 118 13.80 12.69 -20.94
C THR A 118 13.49 11.21 -20.83
N ALA A 119 13.90 10.56 -19.74
CA ALA A 119 13.64 9.14 -19.51
C ALA A 119 12.12 8.85 -19.39
N THR A 120 11.39 9.65 -18.61
CA THR A 120 9.94 9.48 -18.44
C THR A 120 9.17 9.73 -19.73
N ALA A 121 9.57 10.73 -20.54
CA ALA A 121 8.97 10.98 -21.83
C ALA A 121 9.21 9.82 -22.82
N GLN A 122 10.40 9.21 -22.79
CA GLN A 122 10.71 8.03 -23.62
C GLN A 122 9.88 6.82 -23.18
N LEU A 123 9.73 6.53 -21.89
CA LEU A 123 8.83 5.48 -21.38
C LEU A 123 7.38 5.71 -21.84
N GLN A 124 6.88 6.96 -21.73
CA GLN A 124 5.54 7.30 -22.21
C GLN A 124 5.36 7.08 -23.71
N GLY A 125 6.46 7.18 -24.49
CA GLY A 125 6.45 6.90 -25.93
C GLY A 125 6.19 5.44 -26.29
N TYR A 126 6.37 4.50 -25.36
CA TYR A 126 6.07 3.07 -25.53
C TYR A 126 4.64 2.71 -25.12
N ALA A 127 3.97 3.57 -24.37
CA ALA A 127 2.60 3.34 -23.94
C ALA A 127 1.60 3.55 -25.09
N PRO A 128 0.47 2.83 -25.10
CA PRO A 128 -0.60 3.06 -26.09
C PRO A 128 -1.18 4.47 -25.99
N ALA A 129 -1.54 5.05 -27.12
CA ALA A 129 -2.25 6.33 -27.15
C ALA A 129 -3.54 6.26 -26.33
N GLY A 130 -3.73 7.22 -25.41
CA GLY A 130 -4.90 7.27 -24.52
C GLY A 130 -4.83 6.30 -23.32
N ASN A 131 -3.69 5.64 -23.09
CA ASN A 131 -3.45 4.83 -21.87
C ASN A 131 -1.98 4.97 -21.44
N ARG A 132 -1.60 6.17 -20.98
CA ARG A 132 -0.25 6.50 -20.55
C ARG A 132 0.13 5.75 -19.27
N LEU A 133 1.43 5.62 -19.02
CA LEU A 133 1.96 4.95 -17.82
C LEU A 133 1.72 5.78 -16.57
N ILE A 134 1.40 5.11 -15.47
CA ILE A 134 1.74 5.62 -14.14
C ILE A 134 3.26 5.52 -14.03
N ILE A 135 3.94 6.63 -13.72
CA ILE A 135 5.37 6.66 -13.46
C ILE A 135 5.60 7.12 -12.02
N ALA A 136 6.17 6.23 -11.22
CA ALA A 136 6.38 6.41 -9.80
C ALA A 136 7.86 6.51 -9.43
N THR A 137 8.14 6.98 -8.23
CA THR A 137 9.44 6.94 -7.57
C THR A 137 9.25 6.99 -6.06
N ASP A 138 10.30 6.64 -5.29
CA ASP A 138 10.36 6.90 -3.85
C ASP A 138 11.09 8.21 -3.60
N GLN A 139 10.35 9.21 -3.18
CA GLN A 139 10.87 10.55 -2.88
C GLN A 139 10.44 10.97 -1.48
N GLU A 140 10.84 10.18 -0.47
CA GLU A 140 10.47 10.39 0.94
C GLU A 140 11.26 11.54 1.59
N GLY A 141 12.47 11.75 1.11
CA GLY A 141 13.49 12.62 1.69
C GLY A 141 14.56 11.87 2.48
N GLY A 142 15.56 12.60 2.98
CA GLY A 142 16.66 12.00 3.74
C GLY A 142 17.39 10.92 2.95
N GLN A 143 17.43 9.70 3.52
CA GLN A 143 18.12 8.55 2.91
C GLN A 143 17.33 7.90 1.76
N VAL A 144 16.04 8.18 1.63
CA VAL A 144 15.17 7.66 0.55
C VAL A 144 14.70 8.81 -0.32
N GLN A 145 15.62 9.32 -1.10
CA GLN A 145 15.39 10.35 -2.11
C GLN A 145 16.09 9.92 -3.40
N HIS A 146 15.34 9.31 -4.32
CA HIS A 146 15.92 8.74 -5.54
C HIS A 146 16.28 9.79 -6.58
N LEU A 147 15.53 10.90 -6.66
CA LEU A 147 15.72 11.94 -7.66
C LEU A 147 16.41 13.14 -7.00
N THR A 148 17.61 13.46 -7.49
CA THR A 148 18.45 14.54 -6.97
C THR A 148 19.14 15.33 -8.09
N GLY A 149 19.81 16.44 -7.74
CA GLY A 149 20.47 17.32 -8.70
C GLY A 149 19.59 18.49 -9.13
N THR A 150 20.01 19.20 -10.18
CA THR A 150 19.32 20.42 -10.62
C THR A 150 17.86 20.20 -10.92
N GLY A 151 16.99 20.97 -10.28
CA GLY A 151 15.53 20.88 -10.42
C GLY A 151 14.85 20.04 -9.36
N PHE A 152 15.62 19.42 -8.45
CA PHE A 152 15.12 18.75 -7.25
C PHE A 152 15.76 19.36 -6.00
N ASP A 153 14.96 19.77 -5.05
CA ASP A 153 15.44 20.18 -3.73
C ASP A 153 15.98 18.99 -2.95
N THR A 154 16.97 19.22 -2.10
CA THR A 154 17.34 18.24 -1.07
C THR A 154 16.24 18.24 -0.01
N MET A 155 15.54 17.14 0.11
CA MET A 155 14.46 17.00 1.08
C MET A 155 15.01 16.58 2.45
N PRO A 156 14.54 17.15 3.56
CA PRO A 156 14.88 16.68 4.90
C PRO A 156 14.37 15.25 5.12
N SER A 157 14.96 14.53 6.08
CA SER A 157 14.44 13.23 6.52
C SER A 157 13.01 13.38 7.05
N ALA A 158 12.24 12.27 7.06
CA ALA A 158 10.88 12.33 7.58
C ALA A 158 10.85 12.75 9.06
N VAL A 159 11.84 12.36 9.88
CA VAL A 159 11.96 12.86 11.26
C VAL A 159 12.11 14.38 11.32
N GLU A 160 12.91 14.97 10.44
CA GLU A 160 13.05 16.43 10.36
C GLU A 160 11.76 17.07 9.83
N GLN A 161 11.08 16.44 8.85
CA GLN A 161 9.76 16.87 8.39
C GLN A 161 8.73 16.86 9.53
N GLY A 162 8.81 15.89 10.45
CA GLY A 162 7.96 15.81 11.64
C GLY A 162 8.13 16.98 12.63
N THR A 163 9.21 17.77 12.52
CA THR A 163 9.39 19.00 13.32
C THR A 163 8.70 20.24 12.71
N MET A 164 8.22 20.14 11.47
CA MET A 164 7.52 21.22 10.80
C MET A 164 6.06 21.28 11.27
N SER A 165 5.40 22.42 11.10
CA SER A 165 3.94 22.43 11.19
C SER A 165 3.33 21.71 9.98
N ALA A 166 2.14 21.12 10.13
CA ALA A 166 1.43 20.45 9.05
C ALA A 166 1.24 21.35 7.81
N ASP A 167 0.92 22.64 8.03
CA ASP A 167 0.76 23.60 6.93
C ASP A 167 2.09 23.87 6.19
N ALA A 168 3.21 24.01 6.92
CA ALA A 168 4.52 24.21 6.32
C ALA A 168 4.97 22.95 5.54
N LEU A 169 4.70 21.76 6.09
CA LEU A 169 5.01 20.50 5.43
C LEU A 169 4.17 20.33 4.15
N ARG A 170 2.87 20.65 4.19
CA ARG A 170 2.03 20.64 2.99
C ARG A 170 2.56 21.55 1.87
N GLN A 171 2.98 22.77 2.22
CA GLN A 171 3.59 23.71 1.25
C GLN A 171 4.88 23.14 0.66
N SER A 172 5.75 22.57 1.49
CA SER A 172 6.98 21.92 1.03
C SER A 172 6.70 20.73 0.12
N ALA A 173 5.76 19.86 0.51
CA ALA A 173 5.32 18.72 -0.30
C ALA A 173 4.72 19.16 -1.64
N GLY A 174 4.00 20.27 -1.68
CA GLY A 174 3.53 20.90 -2.93
C GLY A 174 4.68 21.36 -3.83
N THR A 175 5.75 21.90 -3.26
CA THR A 175 6.96 22.27 -3.99
C THR A 175 7.68 21.04 -4.56
N TRP A 176 7.94 20.03 -3.72
CA TRP A 176 8.58 18.77 -4.14
C TRP A 176 7.73 18.04 -5.18
N GLY A 177 6.42 17.97 -4.98
CA GLY A 177 5.48 17.41 -5.95
C GLY A 177 5.51 18.12 -7.30
N SER A 178 5.64 19.45 -7.31
CA SER A 178 5.77 20.23 -8.55
C SER A 178 7.06 19.91 -9.31
N GLN A 179 8.16 19.65 -8.60
CA GLN A 179 9.43 19.19 -9.18
C GLN A 179 9.28 17.79 -9.78
N LEU A 180 8.60 16.88 -9.09
CA LEU A 180 8.26 15.54 -9.59
C LEU A 180 7.40 15.62 -10.86
N ALA A 181 6.32 16.37 -10.83
CA ALA A 181 5.44 16.57 -11.99
C ALA A 181 6.19 17.16 -13.20
N ALA A 182 7.07 18.14 -12.99
CA ALA A 182 7.90 18.74 -14.04
C ALA A 182 8.86 17.72 -14.70
N ALA A 183 9.30 16.72 -13.94
CA ALA A 183 10.14 15.60 -14.40
C ALA A 183 9.32 14.43 -15.00
N GLY A 184 7.99 14.53 -15.05
CA GLY A 184 7.11 13.50 -15.62
C GLY A 184 6.76 12.36 -14.65
N ILE A 185 7.03 12.51 -13.36
CA ILE A 185 6.58 11.60 -12.30
C ILE A 185 5.13 11.99 -11.94
N ASN A 186 4.26 11.01 -11.82
CA ASN A 186 2.87 11.26 -11.48
C ASN A 186 2.38 10.54 -10.21
N VAL A 187 3.22 9.67 -9.62
CA VAL A 187 2.99 9.10 -8.28
C VAL A 187 4.29 9.15 -7.49
N ASP A 188 4.21 9.62 -6.25
CA ASP A 188 5.25 9.46 -5.24
C ASP A 188 4.85 8.32 -4.29
N LEU A 189 5.73 7.33 -4.13
CA LEU A 189 5.54 6.24 -3.18
C LEU A 189 5.89 6.71 -1.76
N ALA A 190 5.22 7.74 -1.33
CA ALA A 190 5.30 8.43 -0.04
C ALA A 190 3.90 8.95 0.36
N PRO A 191 3.65 9.22 1.65
CA PRO A 191 4.54 9.16 2.80
C PRO A 191 4.57 7.79 3.50
N VAL A 192 5.60 7.61 4.36
CA VAL A 192 5.68 6.51 5.33
C VAL A 192 4.91 6.90 6.58
N LEU A 193 3.87 6.13 6.93
CA LEU A 193 3.01 6.40 8.10
C LEU A 193 3.28 5.49 9.30
N GLY A 194 4.20 4.54 9.16
CA GLY A 194 4.56 3.62 10.22
C GLY A 194 5.05 4.37 11.47
N THR A 195 4.56 3.97 12.64
CA THR A 195 5.01 4.50 13.93
C THR A 195 6.02 3.56 14.54
N VAL A 196 7.25 4.03 14.74
CA VAL A 196 8.31 3.21 15.33
C VAL A 196 8.02 2.95 16.80
N VAL A 197 7.97 1.67 17.19
CA VAL A 197 7.71 1.23 18.56
C VAL A 197 9.03 0.79 19.19
N GLY A 198 9.44 1.46 20.28
CA GLY A 198 10.68 1.14 21.00
C GLY A 198 11.91 1.85 20.44
N ASP A 199 13.05 1.14 20.42
CA ASP A 199 14.33 1.71 19.97
C ASP A 199 14.38 1.86 18.44
N ARG A 200 14.51 3.09 17.96
CA ARG A 200 14.55 3.42 16.55
C ARG A 200 15.71 2.74 15.79
N ALA A 201 16.88 2.65 16.44
CA ALA A 201 18.05 2.04 15.81
C ALA A 201 17.89 0.53 15.58
N SER A 202 17.02 -0.12 16.36
CA SER A 202 16.69 -1.54 16.22
C SER A 202 15.59 -1.82 15.18
N ASN A 203 14.88 -0.81 14.72
CA ASN A 203 13.88 -0.93 13.66
C ASN A 203 14.53 -0.63 12.30
N ALA A 204 15.09 -1.66 11.68
CA ALA A 204 15.89 -1.51 10.46
C ALA A 204 15.13 -0.93 9.25
N PRO A 205 13.82 -1.23 9.02
CA PRO A 205 13.16 -0.75 7.79
C PRO A 205 12.78 0.73 7.84
N ILE A 206 12.49 1.29 9.01
CA ILE A 206 11.93 2.64 9.15
C ILE A 206 12.77 3.50 10.08
N GLY A 207 12.86 3.14 11.37
CA GLY A 207 13.45 3.99 12.41
C GLY A 207 14.94 4.26 12.23
N ALA A 208 15.72 3.24 11.87
CA ALA A 208 17.17 3.36 11.62
C ALA A 208 17.50 4.23 10.40
N LEU A 209 16.52 4.48 9.53
CA LEU A 209 16.63 5.27 8.30
C LEU A 209 15.91 6.63 8.38
N ASP A 210 15.33 6.97 9.54
CA ASP A 210 14.56 8.20 9.75
C ASP A 210 13.42 8.41 8.74
N ARG A 211 12.71 7.33 8.38
CA ARG A 211 11.68 7.32 7.34
C ARG A 211 10.26 7.64 7.84
N ASP A 212 9.98 7.53 9.15
CA ASP A 212 8.73 8.01 9.77
C ASP A 212 8.91 9.42 10.32
N PHE A 213 7.82 10.13 10.61
CA PHE A 213 7.91 11.50 11.13
C PHE A 213 8.44 11.60 12.56
N GLY A 214 8.78 10.49 13.22
CA GLY A 214 9.32 10.49 14.58
C GLY A 214 8.32 10.91 15.65
N LEU A 215 7.03 10.88 15.35
CA LEU A 215 5.92 11.27 16.19
C LEU A 215 5.15 10.03 16.68
N ASP A 216 4.16 10.25 17.52
CA ASP A 216 3.15 9.22 17.78
C ASP A 216 2.25 8.97 16.55
N ALA A 217 1.40 7.96 16.62
CA ALA A 217 0.53 7.58 15.51
C ALA A 217 -0.39 8.72 15.03
N ALA A 218 -0.86 9.55 15.93
CA ALA A 218 -1.72 10.69 15.60
C ALA A 218 -0.91 11.79 14.87
N GLY A 219 0.29 12.09 15.34
CA GLY A 219 1.19 13.03 14.70
C GLY A 219 1.67 12.54 13.34
N ASN A 220 2.01 11.24 13.21
CA ASN A 220 2.37 10.63 11.93
C ASN A 220 1.20 10.71 10.93
N ALA A 221 -0.03 10.49 11.38
CA ALA A 221 -1.22 10.65 10.53
C ALA A 221 -1.42 12.10 10.08
N GLU A 222 -1.27 13.09 10.97
CA GLU A 222 -1.42 14.51 10.64
C GLU A 222 -0.40 14.96 9.59
N HIS A 223 0.88 14.62 9.80
CA HIS A 223 1.96 14.97 8.88
C HIS A 223 1.84 14.22 7.55
N GLY A 224 1.46 12.93 7.59
CA GLY A 224 1.20 12.17 6.38
C GLY A 224 0.06 12.75 5.55
N ILE A 225 -1.04 13.19 6.18
CA ILE A 225 -2.14 13.89 5.51
C ILE A 225 -1.62 15.18 4.84
N ALA A 226 -0.76 15.95 5.52
CA ALA A 226 -0.18 17.16 4.96
C ALA A 226 0.66 16.88 3.70
N VAL A 227 1.48 15.82 3.71
CA VAL A 227 2.25 15.39 2.53
C VAL A 227 1.32 14.96 1.39
N ILE A 228 0.31 14.13 1.66
CA ILE A 228 -0.65 13.67 0.64
C ILE A 228 -1.38 14.86 -0.01
N GLU A 229 -1.79 15.82 0.79
CA GLU A 229 -2.50 17.01 0.28
C GLU A 229 -1.57 17.92 -0.52
N GLY A 230 -0.31 18.10 -0.09
CA GLY A 230 0.69 18.87 -0.83
C GLY A 230 1.03 18.25 -2.18
N LEU A 231 1.26 16.93 -2.24
CA LEU A 231 1.46 16.21 -3.51
C LEU A 231 0.24 16.34 -4.43
N ARG A 232 -0.97 16.24 -3.87
CA ARG A 232 -2.22 16.43 -4.62
C ARG A 232 -2.34 17.83 -5.20
N ASP A 233 -1.96 18.87 -4.45
CA ASP A 233 -1.96 20.26 -4.92
C ASP A 233 -1.03 20.44 -6.14
N ALA A 234 0.03 19.62 -6.25
CA ALA A 234 0.93 19.53 -7.38
C ALA A 234 0.49 18.50 -8.46
N GLN A 235 -0.69 17.90 -8.35
CA GLN A 235 -1.22 16.87 -9.25
C GLN A 235 -0.36 15.59 -9.28
N VAL A 236 0.34 15.28 -8.21
CA VAL A 236 1.07 14.01 -8.00
C VAL A 236 0.27 13.16 -7.01
N GLY A 237 0.07 11.89 -7.35
CA GLY A 237 -0.56 10.91 -6.47
C GLY A 237 0.39 10.49 -5.35
N ALA A 238 -0.15 10.29 -4.15
CA ALA A 238 0.59 9.76 -3.01
C ALA A 238 0.28 8.28 -2.77
N ALA A 239 1.27 7.50 -2.33
CA ALA A 239 1.06 6.15 -1.84
C ALA A 239 1.42 6.06 -0.35
N VAL A 240 0.43 5.85 0.51
CA VAL A 240 0.69 5.65 1.95
C VAL A 240 1.30 4.27 2.18
N LYS A 241 2.39 4.19 2.96
CA LYS A 241 3.17 2.95 3.12
C LYS A 241 3.77 2.78 4.51
N HIS A 242 4.02 1.56 4.91
CA HIS A 242 3.69 0.24 4.37
C HIS A 242 2.59 -0.37 5.25
N TYR A 243 1.37 -0.41 4.77
CA TYR A 243 0.20 -0.81 5.56
C TYR A 243 0.31 -2.25 6.09
N PRO A 244 -0.01 -2.56 7.34
CA PRO A 244 -0.53 -1.69 8.42
C PRO A 244 0.56 -1.06 9.31
N GLY A 245 1.84 -1.08 8.93
CA GLY A 245 2.97 -0.45 9.60
C GLY A 245 4.16 -1.38 9.79
N LEU A 246 5.38 -0.88 9.62
CA LEU A 246 6.64 -1.60 9.83
C LEU A 246 7.38 -1.13 11.10
N GLY A 247 6.73 -0.32 11.94
CA GLY A 247 7.39 0.29 13.10
C GLY A 247 7.71 -0.66 14.25
N ALA A 248 7.12 -1.86 14.29
CA ALA A 248 7.30 -2.84 15.36
C ALA A 248 8.18 -4.05 14.98
N VAL A 249 8.67 -4.11 13.73
CA VAL A 249 9.58 -5.18 13.28
C VAL A 249 11.04 -4.75 13.39
N SER A 250 11.96 -5.71 13.50
CA SER A 250 13.40 -5.43 13.54
C SER A 250 14.09 -5.69 12.20
N GLY A 251 13.55 -6.59 11.36
CA GLY A 251 14.08 -6.92 10.05
C GLY A 251 13.57 -6.01 8.96
N ASN A 252 14.43 -5.68 8.00
CA ASN A 252 14.02 -4.99 6.79
C ASN A 252 13.58 -6.04 5.75
N THR A 253 12.33 -5.98 5.34
CA THR A 253 11.70 -6.93 4.41
C THR A 253 12.39 -7.04 3.05
N ASP A 254 13.12 -6.02 2.63
CA ASP A 254 13.88 -6.05 1.37
C ASP A 254 15.08 -7.03 1.42
N PHE A 255 15.65 -7.23 2.63
CA PHE A 255 16.95 -7.89 2.77
C PHE A 255 16.94 -9.13 3.66
N THR A 256 15.83 -9.45 4.33
CA THR A 256 15.76 -10.58 5.25
C THR A 256 14.37 -11.19 5.38
N THR A 257 14.36 -12.49 5.70
CA THR A 257 13.16 -13.22 6.16
C THR A 257 13.04 -13.25 7.68
N GLU A 258 14.05 -12.74 8.42
CA GLU A 258 14.11 -12.74 9.87
C GLU A 258 13.68 -11.38 10.45
N GLY A 259 13.05 -11.41 11.62
CA GLY A 259 12.64 -10.19 12.34
C GLY A 259 11.48 -9.42 11.69
N ILE A 260 10.76 -10.03 10.75
CA ILE A 260 9.62 -9.44 10.02
C ILE A 260 8.26 -9.94 10.52
N LEU A 261 8.22 -10.62 11.66
CA LEU A 261 6.97 -10.99 12.35
C LEU A 261 6.61 -9.88 13.35
N ASP A 262 5.54 -9.17 13.08
CA ASP A 262 4.95 -8.19 14.00
C ASP A 262 3.99 -8.91 14.96
N THR A 263 4.26 -8.81 16.26
CA THR A 263 3.47 -9.45 17.32
C THR A 263 2.56 -8.46 18.07
N THR A 264 2.58 -7.19 17.71
CA THR A 264 1.94 -6.09 18.45
C THR A 264 0.86 -5.36 17.70
N THR A 265 1.05 -5.12 16.41
CA THR A 265 0.10 -4.35 15.59
C THR A 265 -1.23 -5.08 15.42
N THR A 266 -2.33 -4.35 15.58
CA THR A 266 -3.70 -4.81 15.35
C THR A 266 -4.44 -3.80 14.47
N LEU A 267 -5.46 -4.22 13.73
CA LEU A 267 -6.27 -3.33 12.89
C LEU A 267 -7.04 -2.25 13.67
N GLY A 268 -7.28 -2.46 14.96
CA GLY A 268 -7.87 -1.46 15.85
C GLY A 268 -6.85 -0.66 16.67
N GLY A 269 -5.55 -0.90 16.46
CA GLY A 269 -4.46 -0.24 17.16
C GLY A 269 -4.13 1.15 16.60
N ALA A 270 -3.30 1.90 17.33
CA ALA A 270 -2.92 3.25 16.95
C ALA A 270 -2.11 3.29 15.65
N GLU A 271 -1.23 2.31 15.44
CA GLU A 271 -0.34 2.21 14.28
C GLU A 271 -1.14 2.07 12.99
N ALA A 272 -2.02 1.06 12.90
CA ALA A 272 -2.92 0.90 11.75
C ALA A 272 -3.91 2.07 11.64
N GLY A 273 -4.37 2.61 12.79
CA GLY A 273 -5.26 3.76 12.87
C GLY A 273 -4.69 5.04 12.24
N ALA A 274 -3.37 5.22 12.21
CA ALA A 274 -2.72 6.33 11.51
C ALA A 274 -2.97 6.25 9.99
N PHE A 275 -2.82 5.06 9.43
CA PHE A 275 -3.13 4.80 8.02
C PHE A 275 -4.62 4.96 7.72
N ASP A 276 -5.48 4.36 8.57
CA ASP A 276 -6.93 4.42 8.40
C ASP A 276 -7.43 5.86 8.36
N GLN A 277 -6.88 6.71 9.23
CA GLN A 277 -7.18 8.13 9.26
C GLN A 277 -6.72 8.84 7.97
N ALA A 278 -5.51 8.59 7.50
CA ALA A 278 -5.00 9.18 6.27
C ALA A 278 -5.81 8.70 5.05
N ILE A 279 -6.09 7.40 4.95
CA ILE A 279 -6.88 6.81 3.85
C ILE A 279 -8.29 7.42 3.80
N THR A 280 -8.98 7.48 4.95
CA THR A 280 -10.38 7.95 4.99
C THR A 280 -10.52 9.46 4.80
N LYS A 281 -9.54 10.25 5.25
CA LYS A 281 -9.56 11.71 5.10
C LYS A 281 -9.11 12.20 3.72
N THR A 282 -8.18 11.47 3.07
CA THR A 282 -7.53 11.99 1.87
C THR A 282 -7.83 11.22 0.59
N ASP A 283 -8.33 9.98 0.65
CA ASP A 283 -8.46 9.09 -0.51
C ASP A 283 -7.16 9.10 -1.35
N PRO A 284 -6.01 8.63 -0.81
CA PRO A 284 -4.73 8.69 -1.49
C PRO A 284 -4.78 7.90 -2.81
N ALA A 285 -3.85 8.16 -3.73
CA ALA A 285 -3.80 7.46 -5.00
C ALA A 285 -3.59 5.95 -4.82
N MET A 286 -2.72 5.56 -3.87
CA MET A 286 -2.41 4.17 -3.58
C MET A 286 -2.24 3.92 -2.07
N VAL A 287 -2.48 2.67 -1.68
CA VAL A 287 -2.09 2.11 -0.37
C VAL A 287 -1.10 0.97 -0.65
N MET A 288 0.14 1.14 -0.18
CA MET A 288 1.18 0.12 -0.35
C MET A 288 1.18 -0.83 0.84
N MET A 289 1.13 -2.12 0.54
CA MET A 289 1.08 -3.20 1.52
C MET A 289 2.48 -3.59 1.99
N SER A 290 2.63 -3.77 3.30
CA SER A 290 3.82 -4.36 3.91
C SER A 290 4.00 -5.83 3.52
N LEU A 291 5.27 -6.29 3.51
CA LEU A 291 5.62 -7.70 3.34
C LEU A 291 5.83 -8.43 4.69
N ALA A 292 5.68 -7.74 5.80
CA ALA A 292 5.72 -8.34 7.14
C ALA A 292 4.45 -9.16 7.42
N THR A 293 4.58 -10.13 8.34
CA THR A 293 3.46 -10.92 8.87
C THR A 293 3.00 -10.34 10.20
N TYR A 294 1.69 -10.24 10.40
CA TYR A 294 1.07 -9.64 11.60
C TYR A 294 0.34 -10.71 12.39
N GLN A 295 0.96 -11.18 13.47
CA GLN A 295 0.48 -12.34 14.24
C GLN A 295 -0.94 -12.16 14.77
N SER A 296 -1.30 -10.94 15.18
CA SER A 296 -2.62 -10.65 15.75
C SER A 296 -3.71 -10.40 14.71
N ILE A 297 -3.35 -10.36 13.39
CA ILE A 297 -4.30 -10.08 12.30
C ILE A 297 -4.44 -11.29 11.37
N ASP A 298 -3.34 -11.73 10.79
CA ASP A 298 -3.26 -12.90 9.92
C ASP A 298 -1.88 -13.55 10.10
N PRO A 299 -1.75 -14.56 10.98
CA PRO A 299 -0.46 -15.19 11.27
C PRO A 299 0.10 -16.07 10.15
N ASN A 300 -0.71 -16.34 9.12
CA ASN A 300 -0.37 -17.31 8.08
C ASN A 300 0.09 -16.65 6.77
N ASN A 301 -0.17 -15.36 6.60
CA ASN A 301 0.16 -14.63 5.37
C ASN A 301 0.83 -13.29 5.70
N PRO A 302 1.84 -12.85 4.93
CA PRO A 302 2.28 -11.46 4.99
C PRO A 302 1.12 -10.54 4.58
N ALA A 303 1.14 -9.28 5.04
CA ALA A 303 0.03 -8.35 4.81
C ALA A 303 -0.35 -8.21 3.33
N VAL A 304 0.64 -8.24 2.45
CA VAL A 304 0.46 -8.16 0.99
C VAL A 304 -0.41 -9.30 0.41
N PHE A 305 -0.50 -10.45 1.09
CA PHE A 305 -1.30 -11.61 0.67
C PHE A 305 -2.47 -11.91 1.63
N SER A 306 -2.73 -11.03 2.57
CA SER A 306 -3.82 -11.20 3.55
C SER A 306 -5.14 -10.62 3.05
N SER A 307 -6.08 -11.48 2.72
CA SER A 307 -7.45 -11.07 2.42
C SER A 307 -8.17 -10.46 3.63
N THR A 308 -7.78 -10.83 4.85
CA THR A 308 -8.28 -10.21 6.08
C THR A 308 -7.94 -8.71 6.10
N ILE A 309 -6.71 -8.36 5.71
CA ILE A 309 -6.25 -6.98 5.69
C ILE A 309 -6.81 -6.26 4.47
N ILE A 310 -6.61 -6.79 3.27
CA ILE A 310 -6.95 -6.07 2.03
C ILE A 310 -8.46 -6.06 1.81
N ASP A 311 -9.08 -7.21 1.56
CA ASP A 311 -10.53 -7.27 1.30
C ASP A 311 -11.34 -6.91 2.56
N GLY A 312 -10.96 -7.50 3.70
CA GLY A 312 -11.72 -7.33 4.95
C GLY A 312 -11.66 -5.93 5.50
N HIS A 313 -10.47 -5.36 5.66
CA HIS A 313 -10.31 -4.07 6.29
C HIS A 313 -10.26 -2.91 5.28
N ILE A 314 -9.27 -2.89 4.39
CA ILE A 314 -9.09 -1.76 3.46
C ILE A 314 -10.32 -1.58 2.56
N ARG A 315 -10.81 -2.67 1.93
CA ARG A 315 -11.95 -2.60 1.00
C ARG A 315 -13.30 -2.50 1.72
N ASN A 316 -13.55 -3.39 2.70
CA ASN A 316 -14.88 -3.51 3.29
C ASN A 316 -15.09 -2.61 4.50
N ALA A 317 -14.13 -2.44 5.40
CA ALA A 317 -14.29 -1.55 6.56
C ALA A 317 -14.04 -0.09 6.19
N LEU A 318 -12.89 0.24 5.57
CA LEU A 318 -12.54 1.62 5.21
C LEU A 318 -13.24 2.10 3.93
N LYS A 319 -13.83 1.20 3.12
CA LYS A 319 -14.46 1.52 1.82
C LYS A 319 -13.52 2.15 0.80
N TYR A 320 -12.21 1.89 0.93
CA TYR A 320 -11.24 2.43 0.00
C TYR A 320 -11.39 1.80 -1.39
N THR A 321 -11.54 2.64 -2.41
CA THR A 321 -11.74 2.24 -3.81
C THR A 321 -10.55 2.53 -4.71
N GLY A 322 -9.48 3.11 -4.18
CA GLY A 322 -8.22 3.36 -4.89
C GLY A 322 -7.37 2.11 -5.07
N VAL A 323 -6.16 2.29 -5.57
CA VAL A 323 -5.23 1.20 -5.89
C VAL A 323 -4.56 0.67 -4.60
N VAL A 324 -4.61 -0.64 -4.38
CA VAL A 324 -3.77 -1.33 -3.39
C VAL A 324 -2.59 -1.96 -4.12
N ILE A 325 -1.39 -1.47 -3.83
CA ILE A 325 -0.14 -1.90 -4.45
C ILE A 325 0.69 -2.70 -3.45
N SER A 326 1.47 -3.66 -3.93
CA SER A 326 2.46 -4.34 -3.09
C SER A 326 3.68 -3.44 -2.81
N ASP A 327 4.41 -3.70 -1.75
CA ASP A 327 5.83 -3.41 -1.70
C ASP A 327 6.59 -4.31 -2.70
N SER A 328 7.92 -4.18 -2.81
CA SER A 328 8.71 -4.90 -3.82
C SER A 328 8.45 -6.40 -3.83
N MET A 329 7.89 -6.92 -4.94
CA MET A 329 7.67 -8.36 -5.12
C MET A 329 8.97 -9.17 -5.22
N SER A 330 10.11 -8.51 -5.42
CA SER A 330 11.44 -9.15 -5.45
C SER A 330 12.22 -9.03 -4.14
N ALA A 331 11.55 -8.61 -3.06
CA ALA A 331 12.14 -8.52 -1.72
C ALA A 331 12.43 -9.90 -1.13
N GLU A 332 13.48 -9.98 -0.29
CA GLU A 332 13.91 -11.22 0.37
C GLU A 332 12.80 -11.86 1.21
N ALA A 333 11.94 -11.04 1.83
CA ALA A 333 10.78 -11.51 2.59
C ALA A 333 9.86 -12.47 1.81
N LEU A 334 9.84 -12.38 0.49
CA LEU A 334 9.02 -13.20 -0.39
C LEU A 334 9.82 -14.30 -1.12
N SER A 335 11.11 -14.49 -0.83
CA SER A 335 12.01 -15.43 -1.53
C SER A 335 11.56 -16.90 -1.48
N SER A 336 10.71 -17.27 -0.52
CA SER A 336 10.16 -18.63 -0.41
C SER A 336 8.95 -18.89 -1.34
N TYR A 337 8.42 -17.87 -1.98
CA TYR A 337 7.29 -18.00 -2.90
C TYR A 337 7.74 -18.21 -4.34
N ASP A 338 6.96 -18.98 -5.12
CA ASP A 338 7.14 -19.02 -6.56
C ASP A 338 6.81 -17.65 -7.17
N VAL A 339 7.74 -17.12 -7.97
CA VAL A 339 7.61 -15.78 -8.56
C VAL A 339 6.34 -15.64 -9.38
N SER A 340 5.93 -16.69 -10.12
CA SER A 340 4.69 -16.70 -10.91
C SER A 340 3.43 -16.59 -10.06
N GLN A 341 3.51 -16.91 -8.76
CA GLN A 341 2.38 -16.86 -7.84
C GLN A 341 2.27 -15.54 -7.07
N LEU A 342 3.29 -14.68 -7.08
CA LEU A 342 3.29 -13.45 -6.29
C LEU A 342 2.13 -12.51 -6.68
N GLY A 343 2.00 -12.20 -7.98
CA GLY A 343 0.89 -11.38 -8.47
C GLY A 343 -0.49 -12.04 -8.28
N VAL A 344 -0.54 -13.37 -8.45
CA VAL A 344 -1.78 -14.15 -8.22
C VAL A 344 -2.25 -14.01 -6.78
N LYS A 345 -1.36 -14.21 -5.80
CA LYS A 345 -1.69 -14.10 -4.37
C LYS A 345 -2.14 -12.70 -3.97
N LEU A 346 -1.50 -11.67 -4.51
CA LEU A 346 -1.92 -10.28 -4.28
C LEU A 346 -3.35 -10.04 -4.76
N VAL A 347 -3.67 -10.44 -5.99
CA VAL A 347 -5.01 -10.26 -6.58
C VAL A 347 -6.05 -11.15 -5.87
N GLU A 348 -5.69 -12.36 -5.45
CA GLU A 348 -6.56 -13.24 -4.65
C GLU A 348 -6.91 -12.58 -3.30
N ALA A 349 -5.98 -11.86 -2.69
CA ALA A 349 -6.20 -11.13 -1.44
C ALA A 349 -6.99 -9.82 -1.60
N GLY A 350 -7.24 -9.34 -2.84
CA GLY A 350 -7.97 -8.10 -3.13
C GLY A 350 -7.08 -6.91 -3.50
N GLY A 351 -5.77 -7.13 -3.69
CA GLY A 351 -4.83 -6.13 -4.19
C GLY A 351 -4.94 -5.93 -5.70
N ASP A 352 -4.23 -4.93 -6.22
CA ASP A 352 -4.40 -4.46 -7.59
C ASP A 352 -3.11 -4.41 -8.41
N MET A 353 -1.99 -4.06 -7.81
CA MET A 353 -0.77 -3.77 -8.55
C MET A 353 0.47 -4.38 -7.89
N SER A 354 1.22 -5.15 -8.64
CA SER A 354 2.52 -5.70 -8.24
C SER A 354 3.61 -4.67 -8.52
N CYS A 355 4.25 -4.13 -7.48
CA CYS A 355 5.46 -3.34 -7.61
C CYS A 355 6.66 -4.29 -7.72
N ILE A 356 7.44 -4.18 -8.77
CA ILE A 356 8.54 -5.11 -9.06
C ILE A 356 9.87 -4.38 -8.94
N GLY A 357 10.76 -4.92 -8.10
CA GLY A 357 12.10 -4.36 -7.87
C GLY A 357 13.20 -4.98 -8.75
N GLN A 358 12.92 -6.05 -9.52
CA GLN A 358 13.88 -6.71 -10.41
C GLN A 358 13.20 -7.11 -11.73
N THR A 359 13.82 -6.79 -12.86
CA THR A 359 13.21 -6.96 -14.19
C THR A 359 12.90 -8.40 -14.58
N ASP A 360 13.64 -9.37 -14.07
CA ASP A 360 13.44 -10.80 -14.31
C ASP A 360 12.20 -11.38 -13.63
N TYR A 361 11.61 -10.66 -12.67
CA TYR A 361 10.33 -11.01 -12.04
C TYR A 361 9.11 -10.63 -12.89
N VAL A 362 9.26 -9.70 -13.85
CA VAL A 362 8.13 -9.15 -14.61
C VAL A 362 7.39 -10.23 -15.38
N LYS A 363 8.12 -10.95 -16.24
CA LYS A 363 7.48 -11.95 -17.11
C LYS A 363 6.87 -13.11 -16.33
N PRO A 364 7.53 -13.73 -15.33
CA PRO A 364 6.90 -14.77 -14.51
C PRO A 364 5.61 -14.30 -13.82
N ILE A 365 5.56 -13.08 -13.28
CA ILE A 365 4.36 -12.53 -12.63
C ILE A 365 3.24 -12.34 -13.66
N VAL A 366 3.53 -11.76 -14.83
CA VAL A 366 2.55 -11.58 -15.91
C VAL A 366 2.01 -12.92 -16.40
N ASP A 367 2.89 -13.88 -16.65
CA ASP A 367 2.51 -15.24 -17.10
C ASP A 367 1.61 -15.91 -16.06
N GLY A 368 1.99 -15.89 -14.77
CA GLY A 368 1.20 -16.49 -13.68
C GLY A 368 -0.20 -15.88 -13.56
N LEU A 369 -0.31 -14.55 -13.65
CA LEU A 369 -1.62 -13.87 -13.66
C LEU A 369 -2.47 -14.28 -14.86
N ASN A 370 -1.87 -14.33 -16.07
CA ASN A 370 -2.56 -14.73 -17.29
C ASN A 370 -3.04 -16.19 -17.23
N GLU A 371 -2.18 -17.12 -16.82
CA GLU A 371 -2.50 -18.54 -16.71
C GLU A 371 -3.63 -18.79 -15.71
N ARG A 372 -3.53 -18.16 -14.53
CA ARG A 372 -4.55 -18.28 -13.50
C ARG A 372 -5.89 -17.70 -13.95
N ALA A 373 -5.88 -16.54 -14.62
CA ALA A 373 -7.11 -15.91 -15.09
C ALA A 373 -7.75 -16.67 -16.26
N LYS A 374 -6.96 -17.30 -17.14
CA LYS A 374 -7.47 -18.16 -18.22
C LYS A 374 -8.13 -19.43 -17.68
N SER A 375 -7.64 -19.96 -16.58
CA SER A 375 -8.13 -21.21 -15.97
C SER A 375 -9.28 -21.02 -14.97
N ASP A 376 -9.46 -19.80 -14.41
CA ASP A 376 -10.44 -19.51 -13.37
C ASP A 376 -11.22 -18.21 -13.67
N PRO A 377 -12.48 -18.29 -14.09
CA PRO A 377 -13.33 -17.13 -14.34
C PRO A 377 -13.56 -16.23 -13.11
N ALA A 378 -13.53 -16.79 -11.90
CA ALA A 378 -13.67 -15.99 -10.68
C ALA A 378 -12.43 -15.14 -10.47
N PHE A 379 -11.23 -15.67 -10.71
CA PHE A 379 -9.99 -14.92 -10.68
C PHE A 379 -9.92 -13.88 -11.82
N ALA A 380 -10.33 -14.22 -13.03
CA ALA A 380 -10.44 -13.27 -14.15
C ALA A 380 -11.34 -12.06 -13.80
N SER A 381 -12.39 -12.28 -13.00
CA SER A 381 -13.23 -11.20 -12.49
C SER A 381 -12.49 -10.32 -11.49
N LYS A 382 -11.62 -10.87 -10.64
CA LYS A 382 -10.76 -10.10 -9.73
C LYS A 382 -9.73 -9.27 -10.51
N VAL A 383 -9.09 -9.86 -11.53
CA VAL A 383 -8.19 -9.13 -12.46
C VAL A 383 -8.91 -7.94 -13.11
N THR A 384 -10.13 -8.16 -13.59
CA THR A 384 -10.95 -7.08 -14.20
C THR A 384 -11.27 -5.98 -13.19
N ALA A 385 -11.61 -6.32 -11.96
CA ALA A 385 -11.87 -5.36 -10.89
C ALA A 385 -10.62 -4.55 -10.52
N ALA A 386 -9.46 -5.22 -10.41
CA ALA A 386 -8.17 -4.58 -10.15
C ALA A 386 -7.78 -3.62 -11.29
N ALA A 387 -7.84 -4.08 -12.55
CA ALA A 387 -7.59 -3.22 -13.72
C ALA A 387 -8.53 -2.01 -13.76
N THR A 388 -9.78 -2.17 -13.33
CA THR A 388 -10.75 -1.06 -13.27
C THR A 388 -10.33 0.01 -12.26
N ARG A 389 -9.78 -0.38 -11.09
CA ARG A 389 -9.26 0.58 -10.10
C ARG A 389 -8.02 1.31 -10.60
N VAL A 390 -7.09 0.60 -11.25
CA VAL A 390 -5.91 1.21 -11.87
C VAL A 390 -6.33 2.20 -12.97
N MET A 391 -7.25 1.81 -13.85
CA MET A 391 -7.75 2.70 -14.90
C MET A 391 -8.52 3.89 -14.35
N ALA A 392 -9.28 3.73 -13.26
CA ALA A 392 -9.94 4.86 -12.60
C ALA A 392 -8.93 5.87 -12.05
N LEU A 393 -7.82 5.39 -11.49
CA LEU A 393 -6.71 6.25 -11.06
C LEU A 393 -6.10 6.98 -12.25
N LYS A 394 -5.78 6.27 -13.35
CA LYS A 394 -5.23 6.88 -14.57
C LYS A 394 -6.16 7.97 -15.11
N ILE A 395 -7.46 7.75 -15.16
CA ILE A 395 -8.46 8.73 -15.62
C ILE A 395 -8.49 9.95 -14.69
N LYS A 396 -8.48 9.74 -13.35
CA LYS A 396 -8.40 10.85 -12.37
C LYS A 396 -7.14 11.71 -12.58
N MET A 397 -6.04 11.09 -13.02
CA MET A 397 -4.74 11.75 -13.27
C MET A 397 -4.61 12.29 -14.71
N GLY A 398 -5.60 12.11 -15.56
CA GLY A 398 -5.52 12.52 -16.98
C GLY A 398 -4.53 11.73 -17.82
N LEU A 399 -4.28 10.47 -17.45
CA LEU A 399 -3.39 9.54 -18.16
C LEU A 399 -4.14 8.63 -19.13
N ALA A 400 -5.46 8.54 -19.03
CA ALA A 400 -6.32 7.72 -19.88
C ALA A 400 -7.65 8.44 -20.18
#